data_f241f3eb1bba61642fba9e9912325014
#
_entry.id   f241f3eb1bba61642fba9e9912325014
#
_cell.length_a   1.000
_cell.length_b   1.000
_cell.length_c   1.000
_cell.angle_alpha   90.00
_cell.angle_beta   90.00
_cell.angle_gamma   90.00
#
_symmetry.space_group_name_H-M   'P 1'
#
loop_
_entity.id
_entity.type
_entity.pdbx_description
1 polymer ?
#
loop_
_entity_poly.entity_id
_entity_poly.type
_entity_poly.pdbx_seq_one_letter_code
_entity_poly.pdbx_strand_id
1 'polypeptide(L)'
;KFKNINFLLISFDYLYDTPKVLKNIYGNIETENMFFLSSYNHLNDIFSLSQQSGVAFWGVEENNIGHSMRTILIDKNLKLLKTFDGLDWKPSEAKKDIENLIRLYQ
;
A
#
# COMPACT_ATOMS: atom_id res chain seq x y z
N LYS A 1 -12.13 -9.29 -12.32
CA LYS A 1 -13.27 -8.66 -11.67
C LYS A 1 -13.02 -7.21 -11.28
N PHE A 2 -11.85 -6.90 -10.75
CA PHE A 2 -11.49 -5.55 -10.34
C PHE A 2 -10.51 -4.92 -11.33
N LYS A 3 -10.87 -4.86 -12.59
CA LYS A 3 -9.99 -4.33 -13.64
C LYS A 3 -9.72 -2.84 -13.53
N ASN A 4 -10.62 -2.10 -12.89
CA ASN A 4 -10.50 -0.65 -12.74
C ASN A 4 -9.88 -0.25 -11.40
N ILE A 5 -9.25 -1.20 -10.70
CA ILE A 5 -8.62 -0.97 -9.41
C ILE A 5 -7.15 -1.33 -9.51
N ASN A 6 -6.32 -0.44 -8.98
CA ASN A 6 -4.88 -0.72 -8.83
C ASN A 6 -4.56 -0.99 -7.37
N PHE A 7 -3.73 -1.99 -7.14
CA PHE A 7 -3.25 -2.35 -5.81
C PHE A 7 -1.80 -1.94 -5.70
N LEU A 8 -1.50 -1.08 -4.75
CA LEU A 8 -0.14 -0.59 -4.51
C LEU A 8 0.32 -1.07 -3.14
N LEU A 9 1.39 -1.86 -3.12
CA LEU A 9 2.04 -2.27 -1.88
C LEU A 9 3.37 -1.52 -1.79
N ILE A 10 3.49 -0.67 -0.78
CA ILE A 10 4.63 0.22 -0.63
C ILE A 10 5.45 -0.20 0.58
N SER A 11 6.72 -0.52 0.36
CA SER A 11 7.63 -0.88 1.44
C SER A 11 8.15 0.36 2.14
N PHE A 12 8.20 0.31 3.48
CA PHE A 12 8.83 1.33 4.31
C PHE A 12 10.34 1.10 4.50
N ASP A 13 10.87 -0.02 4.05
CA ASP A 13 12.29 -0.32 4.18
C ASP A 13 13.08 0.40 3.09
N TYR A 14 13.35 1.68 3.33
CA TYR A 14 14.04 2.53 2.37
C TYR A 14 15.53 2.23 2.22
N LEU A 15 16.10 1.37 3.09
CA LEU A 15 17.51 1.01 3.04
C LEU A 15 17.76 -0.31 2.31
N TYR A 16 16.88 -1.29 2.45
CA TYR A 16 17.16 -2.66 2.01
C TYR A 16 16.22 -3.15 0.91
N ASP A 17 14.99 -2.65 0.84
CA ASP A 17 14.01 -3.09 -0.16
C ASP A 17 14.15 -2.32 -1.46
N THR A 18 15.23 -2.63 -2.20
CA THR A 18 15.41 -2.08 -3.54
C THR A 18 14.37 -2.66 -4.50
N PRO A 19 14.13 -2.02 -5.67
CA PRO A 19 13.23 -2.59 -6.67
C PRO A 19 13.59 -4.03 -7.05
N LYS A 20 14.89 -4.32 -7.16
CA LYS A 20 15.36 -5.67 -7.47
C LYS A 20 14.98 -6.68 -6.39
N VAL A 21 15.14 -6.30 -5.12
CA VAL A 21 14.78 -7.17 -3.99
C VAL A 21 13.29 -7.45 -3.99
N LEU A 22 12.46 -6.44 -4.17
CA LEU A 22 11.00 -6.61 -4.21
C LEU A 22 10.59 -7.49 -5.38
N LYS A 23 11.21 -7.31 -6.54
CA LYS A 23 10.94 -8.15 -7.71
C LYS A 23 11.29 -9.61 -7.46
N ASN A 24 12.41 -9.87 -6.79
CA ASN A 24 12.81 -11.24 -6.46
C ASN A 24 11.84 -11.91 -5.49
N ILE A 25 11.30 -11.16 -4.53
CA ILE A 25 10.40 -11.71 -3.51
C ILE A 25 8.97 -11.84 -4.06
N TYR A 26 8.48 -10.83 -4.75
CA TYR A 26 7.05 -10.70 -5.10
C TYR A 26 6.76 -10.78 -6.59
N GLY A 27 7.77 -10.88 -7.44
CA GLY A 27 7.56 -10.86 -8.89
C GLY A 27 6.61 -11.94 -9.41
N ASN A 28 6.53 -13.07 -8.69
CA ASN A 28 5.66 -14.19 -9.08
C ASN A 28 4.18 -13.92 -8.88
N ILE A 29 3.84 -12.94 -8.03
CA ILE A 29 2.44 -12.63 -7.71
C ILE A 29 1.99 -11.28 -8.27
N GLU A 30 2.87 -10.57 -8.96
CA GLU A 30 2.50 -9.33 -9.65
C GLU A 30 1.53 -9.64 -10.79
N THR A 31 0.52 -8.81 -10.91
CA THR A 31 -0.42 -8.82 -12.03
C THR A 31 -0.43 -7.45 -12.68
N GLU A 32 -1.17 -7.28 -13.78
CA GLU A 32 -1.19 -6.01 -14.51
C GLU A 32 -1.71 -4.83 -13.68
N ASN A 33 -2.43 -5.09 -12.60
CA ASN A 33 -2.98 -4.04 -11.74
C ASN A 33 -2.46 -4.12 -10.29
N MET A 34 -1.40 -4.88 -10.04
CA MET A 34 -0.79 -4.99 -8.72
C MET A 34 0.68 -4.56 -8.81
N PHE A 35 1.06 -3.60 -7.99
CA PHE A 35 2.38 -2.99 -8.03
C PHE A 35 3.04 -3.04 -6.66
N PHE A 36 4.30 -3.45 -6.63
CA PHE A 36 5.13 -3.43 -5.43
C PHE A 36 6.12 -2.29 -5.57
N LEU A 37 6.01 -1.30 -4.72
CA LEU A 37 6.77 -0.07 -4.83
C LEU A 37 7.85 0.00 -3.76
N SER A 38 9.05 0.35 -4.19
CA SER A 38 10.21 0.53 -3.33
C SER A 38 10.36 1.99 -2.92
N SER A 39 10.72 2.22 -1.66
CA SER A 39 11.09 3.55 -1.17
C SER A 39 12.60 3.75 -1.13
N TYR A 40 13.39 2.86 -1.73
CA TYR A 40 14.85 2.95 -1.74
C TYR A 40 15.30 4.27 -2.36
N ASN A 41 16.14 5.02 -1.65
CA ASN A 41 16.59 6.36 -2.02
C ASN A 41 15.47 7.42 -2.07
N HIS A 42 14.30 7.11 -1.51
CA HIS A 42 13.16 8.04 -1.46
C HIS A 42 12.72 8.32 -0.02
N LEU A 43 13.70 8.59 0.86
CA LEU A 43 13.43 8.77 2.29
C LEU A 43 12.40 9.88 2.56
N ASN A 44 12.56 11.03 1.90
CA ASN A 44 11.64 12.14 2.11
C ASN A 44 10.22 11.81 1.66
N ASP A 45 10.12 11.10 0.55
CA ASP A 45 8.81 10.71 0.01
C ASP A 45 8.10 9.72 0.94
N ILE A 46 8.84 8.75 1.48
CA ILE A 46 8.22 7.76 2.36
C ILE A 46 7.84 8.37 3.71
N PHE A 47 8.60 9.32 4.23
CA PHE A 47 8.21 10.05 5.43
C PHE A 47 6.97 10.90 5.19
N SER A 48 6.89 11.56 4.04
CA SER A 48 5.71 12.35 3.68
C SER A 48 4.48 11.47 3.58
N LEU A 49 4.61 10.32 2.92
CA LEU A 49 3.51 9.35 2.80
C LEU A 49 3.08 8.83 4.16
N SER A 50 4.04 8.53 5.03
CA SER A 50 3.78 8.10 6.41
C SER A 50 2.92 9.12 7.16
N GLN A 51 3.30 10.40 7.07
CA GLN A 51 2.53 11.47 7.71
C GLN A 51 1.12 11.60 7.14
N GLN A 52 0.99 11.56 5.82
CA GLN A 52 -0.30 11.71 5.15
C GLN A 52 -1.23 10.53 5.42
N SER A 53 -0.70 9.33 5.49
CA SER A 53 -1.50 8.12 5.71
C SER A 53 -1.74 7.78 7.17
N GLY A 54 -0.99 8.41 8.08
CA GLY A 54 -1.05 8.08 9.49
C GLY A 54 -0.35 6.78 9.87
N VAL A 55 0.41 6.18 8.95
CA VAL A 55 1.19 4.96 9.23
C VAL A 55 2.53 5.36 9.84
N ALA A 56 2.91 4.72 10.93
CA ALA A 56 4.21 4.94 11.58
C ALA A 56 5.16 3.78 11.26
N PHE A 57 6.46 4.08 11.14
CA PHE A 57 7.49 3.06 11.02
C PHE A 57 8.75 3.50 11.76
N TRP A 58 9.56 2.52 12.18
CA TRP A 58 10.78 2.75 12.96
C TRP A 58 11.71 1.54 12.85
N GLY A 59 12.98 1.71 13.25
CA GLY A 59 13.93 0.60 13.35
C GLY A 59 14.47 0.10 12.02
N VAL A 60 14.44 0.92 10.96
CA VAL A 60 14.88 0.50 9.63
C VAL A 60 16.37 0.12 9.63
N GLU A 61 17.19 0.87 10.35
CA GLU A 61 18.64 0.62 10.41
C GLU A 61 19.02 -0.72 11.06
N GLU A 62 18.10 -1.32 11.77
CA GLU A 62 18.32 -2.58 12.48
C GLU A 62 17.88 -3.80 11.70
N ASN A 63 17.49 -3.64 10.43
CA ASN A 63 16.91 -4.70 9.60
C ASN A 63 15.64 -5.32 10.17
N ASN A 64 15.01 -4.64 11.11
CA ASN A 64 13.80 -5.11 11.77
C ASN A 64 12.84 -3.94 11.90
N ILE A 65 12.05 -3.73 10.86
CA ILE A 65 11.17 -2.57 10.78
C ILE A 65 9.95 -2.77 11.64
N GLY A 66 9.78 -1.88 12.63
CA GLY A 66 8.49 -1.74 13.29
C GLY A 66 7.62 -0.79 12.49
N HIS A 67 6.36 -1.17 12.28
CA HIS A 67 5.41 -0.29 11.61
C HIS A 67 3.98 -0.68 11.95
N SER A 68 3.10 0.31 11.90
CA SER A 68 1.67 0.04 11.86
C SER A 68 1.29 -0.34 10.43
N MET A 69 0.11 -0.92 10.27
CA MET A 69 -0.38 -1.31 8.96
C MET A 69 -1.69 -0.60 8.70
N ARG A 70 -1.82 -0.06 7.51
CA ARG A 70 -3.06 0.60 7.09
C ARG A 70 -3.29 0.37 5.61
N THR A 71 -4.49 -0.04 5.26
CA THR A 71 -4.93 -0.13 3.88
C THR A 71 -5.81 1.08 3.59
N ILE A 72 -5.52 1.77 2.51
CA ILE A 72 -6.17 3.04 2.15
C ILE A 72 -6.86 2.87 0.81
N LEU A 73 -8.12 3.27 0.74
CA LEU A 73 -8.88 3.29 -0.51
C LEU A 73 -8.96 4.73 -1.01
N ILE A 74 -8.48 4.95 -2.23
CA ILE A 74 -8.38 6.27 -2.86
C ILE A 74 -9.16 6.25 -4.18
N ASP A 75 -9.89 7.32 -4.47
CA ASP A 75 -10.60 7.43 -5.75
C ASP A 75 -9.67 7.94 -6.87
N LYS A 76 -10.22 8.04 -8.08
CA LYS A 76 -9.47 8.50 -9.26
C LYS A 76 -8.99 9.95 -9.15
N ASN A 77 -9.53 10.72 -8.24
CA ASN A 77 -9.13 12.11 -7.98
C ASN A 77 -8.17 12.23 -6.81
N LEU A 78 -7.61 11.09 -6.36
CA LEU A 78 -6.69 10.99 -5.22
C LEU A 78 -7.32 11.41 -3.90
N LYS A 79 -8.64 11.31 -3.79
CA LYS A 79 -9.36 11.57 -2.56
C LYS A 79 -9.41 10.31 -1.72
N LEU A 80 -9.06 10.42 -0.44
CA LEU A 80 -9.16 9.30 0.50
C LEU A 80 -10.63 9.00 0.78
N LEU A 81 -11.04 7.76 0.54
CA LEU A 81 -12.43 7.33 0.73
C LEU A 81 -12.61 6.54 2.02
N LYS A 82 -11.68 5.65 2.33
CA LYS A 82 -11.78 4.80 3.51
C LYS A 82 -10.42 4.26 3.91
N THR A 83 -10.24 4.01 5.20
CA THR A 83 -9.05 3.33 5.73
C THR A 83 -9.48 2.07 6.48
N PHE A 84 -8.59 1.05 6.42
CA PHE A 84 -8.75 -0.19 7.16
C PHE A 84 -7.49 -0.36 7.99
N ASP A 85 -7.63 -0.33 9.32
CA ASP A 85 -6.48 -0.36 10.22
C ASP A 85 -6.09 -1.79 10.57
N GLY A 86 -4.78 -2.05 10.59
CA GLY A 86 -4.23 -3.32 11.00
C GLY A 86 -4.69 -4.48 10.13
N LEU A 87 -4.87 -5.63 10.77
CA LEU A 87 -5.30 -6.87 10.12
C LEU A 87 -6.67 -7.35 10.61
N ASP A 88 -7.37 -6.53 11.40
CA ASP A 88 -8.63 -6.93 12.04
C ASP A 88 -9.86 -6.80 11.14
N TRP A 89 -9.70 -6.24 9.96
CA TRP A 89 -10.80 -6.12 9.00
C TRP A 89 -10.89 -7.38 8.12
N LYS A 90 -12.08 -7.64 7.61
CA LYS A 90 -12.32 -8.80 6.76
C LYS A 90 -12.22 -8.41 5.28
N PRO A 91 -11.52 -9.20 4.46
CA PRO A 91 -11.48 -8.94 3.00
C PRO A 91 -12.87 -8.86 2.35
N SER A 92 -13.84 -9.62 2.86
CA SER A 92 -15.21 -9.56 2.35
C SER A 92 -15.87 -8.19 2.56
N GLU A 93 -15.55 -7.52 3.65
CA GLU A 93 -16.06 -6.17 3.93
C GLU A 93 -15.42 -5.15 2.99
N ALA A 94 -14.11 -5.23 2.80
CA ALA A 94 -13.41 -4.35 1.88
C ALA A 94 -13.92 -4.54 0.45
N LYS A 95 -14.13 -5.78 0.03
CA LYS A 95 -14.67 -6.09 -1.30
C LYS A 95 -16.02 -5.44 -1.51
N LYS A 96 -16.89 -5.52 -0.51
CA LYS A 96 -18.23 -4.92 -0.58
C LYS A 96 -18.15 -3.41 -0.71
N ASP A 97 -17.30 -2.77 0.07
CA ASP A 97 -17.10 -1.32 0.01
C ASP A 97 -16.57 -0.90 -1.36
N ILE A 98 -15.60 -1.65 -1.90
CA ILE A 98 -15.04 -1.38 -3.22
C ILE A 98 -16.10 -1.51 -4.31
N GLU A 99 -16.90 -2.57 -4.27
CA GLU A 99 -17.97 -2.77 -5.25
C GLU A 99 -19.00 -1.64 -5.21
N ASN A 100 -19.36 -1.16 -4.03
CA ASN A 100 -20.26 -0.04 -3.87
C ASN A 100 -19.68 1.25 -4.44
N LEU A 101 -18.39 1.50 -4.21
CA LEU A 101 -17.72 2.69 -4.72
C LEU A 101 -17.56 2.66 -6.23
N ILE A 102 -17.28 1.50 -6.81
CA ILE A 102 -17.21 1.36 -8.28
C ILE A 102 -18.54 1.75 -8.91
N ARG A 103 -19.65 1.34 -8.30
CA ARG A 103 -20.98 1.71 -8.80
C ARG A 103 -21.21 3.21 -8.82
N LEU A 104 -20.68 3.92 -7.81
CA LEU A 104 -20.84 5.37 -7.71
C LEU A 104 -20.04 6.13 -8.78
N TYR A 105 -18.98 5.53 -9.30
CA TYR A 105 -18.08 6.17 -10.27
C TYR A 105 -18.30 5.68 -11.71
N GLN A 106 -19.28 4.87 -11.94
CA GLN A 106 -19.60 4.42 -13.30
C GLN A 106 -20.54 5.38 -14.06
#